data_aa12be9d75b40d4755dec9e062c27166
#
_entry.id   aa12be9d75b40d4755dec9e062c27166
#
_cell.length_a   1.000
_cell.length_b   1.000
_cell.length_c   1.000
_cell.angle_alpha   90.00
_cell.angle_beta   90.00
_cell.angle_gamma   90.00
#
_symmetry.space_group_name_H-M   'P 1'
#
loop_
_entity.id
_entity.type
_entity.pdbx_description
1 polymer ?
#
loop_
_entity_poly.entity_id
_entity_poly.type
_entity_poly.pdbx_seq_one_letter_code
_entity_poly.pdbx_strand_id
1 'polypeptide(L)'
;MKKFVKMLVSSALVAAMAFGMCACNGNGGATQAPATEAPATTEGATEAPADTTASGELIKVGIINNDPNESGYRTANDKDMKETFTKENGYEASFFYSLKNEDQIAAAQKFIQDEVDYLLISAAGTSGWDGVLEQAKKAGIKVILFDRTIDASEDLYEASIVSDMAKEGQQAVDWLASQGLSEYKVLHIQGVMGSSAQIGRSGALDAKVKAEANWTIVKQQTAEWSEETAQQIVQAVIDSGEKFNVIYAENDNMAKGAVAALDKANISHGVGKDVIIIGFDCNSWALKELKAGNWNYDGQCNPFQAKYIDDIIKNGAKQKVVIMEEKGFDAKTITDDDVAKYGI
;
A
#
# COMPACT_ATOMS: atom_id res chain seq x y z
N MET A 1 -26.85 -38.14 -26.40
CA MET A 1 -28.05 -37.55 -27.01
C MET A 1 -27.91 -36.03 -26.97
N LYS A 2 -27.97 -35.45 -28.17
CA LYS A 2 -27.80 -34.02 -28.48
C LYS A 2 -29.00 -33.22 -27.96
N LYS A 3 -28.75 -31.97 -27.49
CA LYS A 3 -29.64 -30.84 -27.87
C LYS A 3 -28.86 -29.53 -27.74
N PHE A 4 -28.52 -28.97 -28.87
CA PHE A 4 -28.21 -27.58 -29.15
C PHE A 4 -29.47 -26.72 -28.97
N VAL A 5 -29.37 -25.53 -28.40
CA VAL A 5 -30.26 -24.43 -28.71
C VAL A 5 -29.41 -23.21 -29.02
N LYS A 6 -29.56 -22.77 -30.26
CA LYS A 6 -29.07 -21.50 -30.83
C LYS A 6 -30.18 -20.45 -30.71
N MET A 7 -29.75 -19.19 -30.88
CA MET A 7 -30.51 -17.99 -31.32
C MET A 7 -30.67 -16.93 -30.24
N LEU A 8 -30.52 -15.66 -30.48
CA LEU A 8 -30.56 -14.82 -31.69
C LEU A 8 -29.85 -13.48 -31.43
N VAL A 9 -29.20 -12.99 -32.45
CA VAL A 9 -28.69 -11.63 -32.65
C VAL A 9 -29.87 -10.69 -32.90
N SER A 10 -29.83 -9.48 -32.39
CA SER A 10 -30.62 -8.38 -32.91
C SER A 10 -29.84 -7.08 -32.90
N SER A 11 -29.66 -6.55 -34.09
CA SER A 11 -28.94 -5.34 -34.46
C SER A 11 -29.88 -4.13 -34.51
N ALA A 12 -29.25 -2.95 -34.49
CA ALA A 12 -29.67 -1.65 -35.06
C ALA A 12 -30.63 -0.77 -34.26
N LEU A 13 -30.30 0.48 -33.99
CA LEU A 13 -30.54 1.58 -34.93
C LEU A 13 -29.82 2.88 -34.53
N VAL A 14 -29.23 3.50 -35.55
CA VAL A 14 -28.62 4.84 -35.59
C VAL A 14 -29.71 5.91 -35.55
N ALA A 15 -29.50 7.03 -34.87
CA ALA A 15 -30.15 8.30 -35.21
C ALA A 15 -29.21 9.46 -34.90
N ALA A 16 -28.67 10.06 -35.94
CA ALA A 16 -28.04 11.35 -35.96
C ALA A 16 -29.10 12.44 -36.05
N MET A 17 -28.98 13.54 -35.35
CA MET A 17 -29.58 14.80 -35.72
C MET A 17 -28.61 15.94 -35.40
N ALA A 18 -28.31 16.67 -36.47
CA ALA A 18 -27.54 17.90 -36.52
C ALA A 18 -28.49 19.13 -36.48
N PHE A 19 -27.89 20.28 -36.37
CA PHE A 19 -28.31 21.65 -36.67
C PHE A 19 -28.76 22.57 -35.53
N GLY A 20 -28.09 23.71 -35.52
CA GLY A 20 -28.54 24.95 -34.94
C GLY A 20 -27.48 26.01 -34.78
N MET A 21 -26.97 26.57 -35.90
CA MET A 21 -26.25 27.86 -35.88
C MET A 21 -27.25 28.99 -35.60
N CYS A 22 -26.85 30.01 -34.82
CA CYS A 22 -27.33 31.35 -34.95
C CYS A 22 -26.24 32.37 -34.59
N ALA A 23 -25.77 33.06 -35.60
CA ALA A 23 -24.97 34.28 -35.51
C ALA A 23 -25.91 35.49 -35.43
N CYS A 24 -25.55 36.48 -34.63
CA CYS A 24 -26.00 37.86 -34.85
C CYS A 24 -24.95 38.87 -34.42
N ASN A 25 -24.67 39.67 -35.37
CA ASN A 25 -23.75 40.77 -35.53
C ASN A 25 -24.33 42.08 -34.92
N GLY A 26 -23.48 43.00 -34.46
CA GLY A 26 -23.93 44.30 -34.01
C GLY A 26 -22.80 45.28 -33.62
N ASN A 27 -22.45 46.07 -34.52
CA ASN A 27 -21.47 47.10 -34.78
C ASN A 27 -21.59 48.37 -33.92
N GLY A 28 -20.46 49.12 -33.78
CA GLY A 28 -20.46 50.59 -33.57
C GLY A 28 -19.70 51.07 -32.31
N GLY A 29 -18.60 51.70 -32.44
CA GLY A 29 -18.24 53.01 -32.81
C GLY A 29 -17.00 53.54 -32.05
N ALA A 30 -16.05 54.03 -32.76
CA ALA A 30 -14.80 54.61 -32.31
C ALA A 30 -14.97 56.03 -31.74
N THR A 31 -14.07 56.45 -30.81
CA THR A 31 -13.52 57.81 -30.81
C THR A 31 -12.15 57.87 -30.16
N GLN A 32 -11.24 58.60 -30.83
CA GLN A 32 -9.84 58.85 -30.56
C GLN A 32 -9.57 60.03 -29.61
N ALA A 33 -8.56 59.89 -28.76
CA ALA A 33 -7.43 60.78 -28.39
C ALA A 33 -7.70 62.20 -27.81
N PRO A 34 -6.73 62.89 -27.15
CA PRO A 34 -5.27 62.85 -27.36
C PRO A 34 -4.39 62.80 -26.10
N ALA A 35 -3.07 62.64 -26.37
CA ALA A 35 -1.93 62.57 -25.45
C ALA A 35 -1.58 63.91 -24.77
N THR A 36 -0.95 63.80 -23.57
CA THR A 36 -0.05 64.86 -23.06
C THR A 36 1.14 64.19 -22.34
N GLU A 37 2.37 64.68 -22.69
CA GLU A 37 3.67 64.26 -22.20
C GLU A 37 4.01 64.72 -20.78
N ALA A 38 4.70 63.88 -20.06
CA ALA A 38 5.87 63.91 -19.16
C ALA A 38 5.98 65.05 -18.07
N PRO A 39 6.77 64.84 -16.96
CA PRO A 39 8.16 64.37 -17.00
C PRO A 39 8.53 63.32 -15.91
N ALA A 40 9.71 62.73 -16.11
CA ALA A 40 10.38 61.74 -15.30
C ALA A 40 10.87 62.27 -13.94
N THR A 41 10.78 61.39 -12.92
CA THR A 41 11.68 61.42 -11.77
C THR A 41 12.11 59.99 -11.44
N THR A 42 13.40 59.76 -11.49
CA THR A 42 14.14 58.62 -11.05
C THR A 42 14.14 58.53 -9.53
N GLU A 43 13.68 57.40 -8.95
CA GLU A 43 14.19 56.90 -7.67
C GLU A 43 13.97 55.41 -7.55
N GLY A 44 15.02 54.71 -7.25
CA GLY A 44 15.30 53.43 -6.61
C GLY A 44 14.26 52.31 -6.72
N ALA A 45 14.42 51.43 -7.71
CA ALA A 45 13.80 50.11 -7.68
C ALA A 45 14.65 49.19 -6.80
N THR A 46 14.12 48.88 -5.61
CA THR A 46 14.57 47.69 -4.86
C THR A 46 14.02 46.47 -5.58
N GLU A 47 14.90 45.68 -6.19
CA GLU A 47 14.57 44.38 -6.78
C GLU A 47 13.95 43.48 -5.69
N ALA A 48 12.68 43.14 -5.84
CA ALA A 48 12.08 42.01 -5.17
C ALA A 48 12.76 40.74 -5.71
N PRO A 49 13.00 39.72 -4.86
CA PRO A 49 13.58 38.47 -5.34
C PRO A 49 12.66 37.86 -6.41
N ALA A 50 13.23 37.63 -7.56
CA ALA A 50 12.56 36.94 -8.66
C ALA A 50 12.12 35.56 -8.13
N ASP A 51 10.81 35.37 -8.16
CA ASP A 51 10.18 34.06 -8.03
C ASP A 51 10.63 33.25 -9.27
N THR A 52 11.70 32.48 -9.10
CA THR A 52 12.16 31.53 -10.10
C THR A 52 11.24 30.30 -10.03
N THR A 53 10.03 30.44 -10.54
CA THR A 53 9.29 29.29 -11.04
C THR A 53 10.06 28.78 -12.24
N ALA A 54 10.92 27.79 -12.00
CA ALA A 54 11.50 27.00 -13.06
C ALA A 54 10.33 26.35 -13.81
N SER A 55 10.07 26.81 -15.04
CA SER A 55 9.18 26.16 -15.99
C SER A 55 9.91 24.92 -16.57
N GLY A 56 10.28 23.98 -15.71
CA GLY A 56 10.70 22.64 -16.09
C GLY A 56 9.48 21.81 -16.41
N GLU A 57 9.59 20.96 -17.43
CA GLU A 57 8.59 19.94 -17.73
C GLU A 57 8.42 19.05 -16.49
N LEU A 58 7.15 18.79 -16.07
CA LEU A 58 6.88 17.95 -14.91
C LEU A 58 7.26 16.51 -15.22
N ILE A 59 7.85 15.82 -14.26
CA ILE A 59 8.14 14.39 -14.36
C ILE A 59 6.83 13.63 -14.26
N LYS A 60 6.48 12.87 -15.30
CA LYS A 60 5.27 12.04 -15.34
C LYS A 60 5.48 10.73 -14.58
N VAL A 61 4.64 10.48 -13.59
CA VAL A 61 4.76 9.30 -12.72
C VAL A 61 3.45 8.52 -12.69
N GLY A 62 3.50 7.26 -13.15
CA GLY A 62 2.43 6.30 -12.96
C GLY A 62 2.63 5.53 -11.65
N ILE A 63 1.68 5.59 -10.73
CA ILE A 63 1.78 4.97 -9.41
C ILE A 63 0.71 3.88 -9.28
N ILE A 64 1.16 2.63 -9.16
CA ILE A 64 0.31 1.45 -8.93
C ILE A 64 0.42 1.05 -7.48
N ASN A 65 -0.70 1.05 -6.78
CA ASN A 65 -0.78 0.72 -5.37
C ASN A 65 -2.00 -0.16 -5.07
N ASN A 66 -2.05 -0.70 -3.85
CA ASN A 66 -3.23 -1.39 -3.34
C ASN A 66 -4.27 -0.37 -2.87
N ASP A 67 -5.52 -0.81 -2.61
CA ASP A 67 -6.60 0.09 -2.22
C ASP A 67 -6.27 0.83 -0.91
N PRO A 68 -6.31 2.17 -0.87
CA PRO A 68 -6.01 2.95 0.34
C PRO A 68 -6.89 2.61 1.54
N ASN A 69 -8.07 2.02 1.30
CA ASN A 69 -9.02 1.64 2.34
C ASN A 69 -8.83 0.21 2.87
N GLU A 70 -7.85 -0.56 2.34
CA GLU A 70 -7.67 -1.94 2.78
C GLU A 70 -7.17 -2.04 4.23
N SER A 71 -6.32 -1.09 4.66
CA SER A 71 -5.69 -1.10 5.98
C SER A 71 -5.18 0.28 6.39
N GLY A 72 -4.88 0.45 7.69
CA GLY A 72 -4.23 1.67 8.19
C GLY A 72 -2.86 1.90 7.56
N TYR A 73 -2.07 0.84 7.38
CA TYR A 73 -0.81 0.90 6.65
C TYR A 73 -0.99 1.50 5.25
N ARG A 74 -1.95 0.98 4.48
CA ARG A 74 -2.17 1.42 3.11
C ARG A 74 -2.68 2.86 3.02
N THR A 75 -3.54 3.28 3.96
CA THR A 75 -3.96 4.69 4.09
C THR A 75 -2.77 5.62 4.32
N ALA A 76 -1.85 5.24 5.22
CA ALA A 76 -0.65 6.04 5.52
C ALA A 76 0.33 6.07 4.33
N ASN A 77 0.53 4.94 3.64
CA ASN A 77 1.38 4.84 2.46
C ASN A 77 0.85 5.67 1.29
N ASP A 78 -0.45 5.58 1.00
CA ASP A 78 -1.08 6.37 -0.06
C ASP A 78 -0.98 7.88 0.21
N LYS A 79 -1.15 8.29 1.47
CA LYS A 79 -0.98 9.68 1.88
C LYS A 79 0.47 10.15 1.66
N ASP A 80 1.47 9.37 2.08
CA ASP A 80 2.90 9.67 1.88
C ASP A 80 3.23 9.87 0.39
N MET A 81 2.71 8.98 -0.47
CA MET A 81 2.89 9.08 -1.91
C MET A 81 2.20 10.32 -2.50
N LYS A 82 0.97 10.63 -2.10
CA LYS A 82 0.21 11.80 -2.59
C LYS A 82 0.80 13.13 -2.13
N GLU A 83 1.33 13.19 -0.92
CA GLU A 83 1.99 14.39 -0.39
C GLU A 83 3.35 14.64 -1.04
N THR A 84 4.03 13.60 -1.51
CA THR A 84 5.35 13.70 -2.14
C THR A 84 5.25 13.99 -3.64
N PHE A 85 4.40 13.25 -4.38
CA PHE A 85 4.32 13.34 -5.84
C PHE A 85 3.28 14.36 -6.29
N THR A 86 3.54 15.64 -6.01
CA THR A 86 2.70 16.78 -6.36
C THR A 86 3.31 17.65 -7.46
N LYS A 87 2.50 18.50 -8.08
CA LYS A 87 2.98 19.47 -9.09
C LYS A 87 3.97 20.46 -8.51
N GLU A 88 3.75 20.87 -7.26
CA GLU A 88 4.65 21.77 -6.52
C GLU A 88 6.04 21.16 -6.32
N ASN A 89 6.11 19.83 -6.19
CA ASN A 89 7.36 19.07 -6.07
C ASN A 89 7.97 18.68 -7.44
N GLY A 90 7.34 19.08 -8.56
CA GLY A 90 7.82 18.83 -9.91
C GLY A 90 7.26 17.58 -10.60
N TYR A 91 6.15 17.03 -10.12
CA TYR A 91 5.57 15.79 -10.63
C TYR A 91 4.18 15.95 -11.25
N GLU A 92 3.91 15.21 -12.31
CA GLU A 92 2.59 14.91 -12.82
C GLU A 92 2.26 13.45 -12.51
N ALA A 93 1.67 13.19 -11.33
CA ALA A 93 1.40 11.84 -10.83
C ALA A 93 -0.01 11.38 -11.16
N SER A 94 -0.11 10.14 -11.65
CA SER A 94 -1.37 9.42 -11.87
C SER A 94 -1.38 8.14 -11.03
N PHE A 95 -2.48 7.90 -10.30
CA PHE A 95 -2.61 6.78 -9.39
C PHE A 95 -3.59 5.74 -9.93
N PHE A 96 -3.25 4.46 -9.71
CA PHE A 96 -4.14 3.34 -9.94
C PHE A 96 -4.12 2.41 -8.72
N TYR A 97 -5.29 1.93 -8.32
CA TYR A 97 -5.46 1.09 -7.13
C TYR A 97 -6.20 -0.21 -7.47
N SER A 98 -5.65 -1.35 -7.06
CA SER A 98 -6.33 -2.64 -7.11
C SER A 98 -5.65 -3.65 -6.19
N LEU A 99 -6.43 -4.54 -5.58
CA LEU A 99 -5.96 -5.73 -4.86
C LEU A 99 -5.76 -6.93 -5.79
N LYS A 100 -6.02 -6.78 -7.11
CA LYS A 100 -5.87 -7.81 -8.10
C LYS A 100 -4.63 -7.57 -8.94
N ASN A 101 -3.75 -8.56 -8.95
CA ASN A 101 -2.46 -8.47 -9.65
C ASN A 101 -2.63 -8.25 -11.16
N GLU A 102 -3.61 -8.92 -11.78
CA GLU A 102 -3.92 -8.76 -13.21
C GLU A 102 -4.39 -7.33 -13.57
N ASP A 103 -5.16 -6.67 -12.70
CA ASP A 103 -5.60 -5.30 -12.92
C ASP A 103 -4.41 -4.33 -12.82
N GLN A 104 -3.49 -4.57 -11.88
CA GLN A 104 -2.27 -3.78 -11.72
C GLN A 104 -1.33 -3.92 -12.93
N ILE A 105 -1.17 -5.14 -13.46
CA ILE A 105 -0.39 -5.38 -14.69
C ILE A 105 -1.02 -4.67 -15.89
N ALA A 106 -2.34 -4.69 -16.02
CA ALA A 106 -3.05 -3.95 -17.07
C ALA A 106 -2.88 -2.43 -16.93
N ALA A 107 -2.90 -1.91 -15.70
CA ALA A 107 -2.62 -0.50 -15.42
C ALA A 107 -1.17 -0.12 -15.79
N ALA A 108 -0.20 -0.99 -15.51
CA ALA A 108 1.18 -0.78 -15.94
C ALA A 108 1.29 -0.65 -17.47
N GLN A 109 0.60 -1.52 -18.23
CA GLN A 109 0.54 -1.42 -19.69
C GLN A 109 -0.07 -0.09 -20.15
N LYS A 110 -1.11 0.40 -19.44
CA LYS A 110 -1.69 1.70 -19.75
C LYS A 110 -0.72 2.83 -19.48
N PHE A 111 -0.03 2.86 -18.34
CA PHE A 111 0.97 3.89 -18.04
C PHE A 111 2.13 3.88 -19.05
N ILE A 112 2.52 2.71 -19.58
CA ILE A 112 3.50 2.62 -20.67
C ILE A 112 2.96 3.30 -21.94
N GLN A 113 1.68 3.11 -22.29
CA GLN A 113 1.04 3.77 -23.43
C GLN A 113 0.87 5.27 -23.23
N ASP A 114 0.69 5.73 -21.98
CA ASP A 114 0.59 7.13 -21.60
C ASP A 114 1.98 7.82 -21.52
N GLU A 115 3.06 7.08 -21.81
CA GLU A 115 4.45 7.55 -21.88
C GLU A 115 4.89 8.26 -20.59
N VAL A 116 4.68 7.59 -19.42
CA VAL A 116 5.21 8.09 -18.15
C VAL A 116 6.74 7.97 -18.12
N ASP A 117 7.42 8.84 -17.37
CA ASP A 117 8.88 8.75 -17.16
C ASP A 117 9.24 7.66 -16.15
N TYR A 118 8.41 7.54 -15.12
CA TYR A 118 8.59 6.57 -14.04
C TYR A 118 7.29 5.78 -13.78
N LEU A 119 7.47 4.50 -13.53
CA LEU A 119 6.42 3.58 -13.07
C LEU A 119 6.77 3.09 -11.67
N LEU A 120 5.97 3.47 -10.67
CA LEU A 120 6.13 3.06 -9.27
C LEU A 120 5.14 1.96 -8.95
N ILE A 121 5.59 0.85 -8.35
CA ILE A 121 4.76 -0.34 -8.17
C ILE A 121 4.88 -0.88 -6.73
N SER A 122 3.73 -0.94 -6.03
CA SER A 122 3.50 -1.80 -4.86
C SER A 122 2.57 -2.94 -5.27
N ALA A 123 3.15 -4.09 -5.54
CA ALA A 123 2.46 -5.20 -6.19
C ALA A 123 1.45 -5.91 -5.27
N ALA A 124 0.27 -6.24 -5.79
CA ALA A 124 -0.72 -7.07 -5.09
C ALA A 124 -0.24 -8.53 -4.99
N GLY A 125 0.44 -9.03 -6.01
CA GLY A 125 1.05 -10.36 -6.05
C GLY A 125 2.44 -10.32 -6.67
N THR A 126 3.29 -11.31 -6.33
CA THR A 126 4.70 -11.30 -6.73
C THR A 126 4.93 -11.69 -8.19
N SER A 127 4.06 -12.48 -8.81
CA SER A 127 4.30 -13.13 -10.11
C SER A 127 3.67 -12.42 -11.30
N GLY A 128 4.18 -12.70 -12.50
CA GLY A 128 3.59 -12.29 -13.78
C GLY A 128 4.03 -10.90 -14.28
N TRP A 129 4.98 -10.27 -13.62
CA TRP A 129 5.41 -8.90 -13.93
C TRP A 129 6.42 -8.81 -15.08
N ASP A 130 7.19 -9.86 -15.39
CA ASP A 130 8.30 -9.81 -16.36
C ASP A 130 7.91 -9.18 -17.69
N GLY A 131 6.80 -9.65 -18.29
CA GLY A 131 6.39 -9.21 -19.61
C GLY A 131 6.05 -7.71 -19.71
N VAL A 132 5.40 -7.13 -18.70
CA VAL A 132 5.08 -5.70 -18.69
C VAL A 132 6.30 -4.86 -18.32
N LEU A 133 7.18 -5.35 -17.43
CA LEU A 133 8.43 -4.66 -17.10
C LEU A 133 9.41 -4.63 -18.28
N GLU A 134 9.47 -5.71 -19.07
CA GLU A 134 10.23 -5.68 -20.35
C GLU A 134 9.68 -4.63 -21.32
N GLN A 135 8.36 -4.43 -21.38
CA GLN A 135 7.75 -3.40 -22.20
C GLN A 135 8.14 -2.00 -21.69
N ALA A 136 8.07 -1.75 -20.38
CA ALA A 136 8.51 -0.50 -19.77
C ALA A 136 9.97 -0.20 -20.09
N LYS A 137 10.87 -1.19 -19.92
CA LYS A 137 12.30 -1.08 -20.26
C LYS A 137 12.53 -0.74 -21.73
N LYS A 138 11.80 -1.39 -22.66
CA LYS A 138 11.89 -1.09 -24.10
C LYS A 138 11.39 0.32 -24.45
N ALA A 139 10.41 0.82 -23.70
CA ALA A 139 9.90 2.19 -23.84
C ALA A 139 10.80 3.24 -23.16
N GLY A 140 11.85 2.83 -22.43
CA GLY A 140 12.74 3.73 -21.71
C GLY A 140 12.18 4.23 -20.39
N ILE A 141 11.07 3.65 -19.92
CA ILE A 141 10.41 3.99 -18.65
C ILE A 141 11.16 3.33 -17.49
N LYS A 142 11.49 4.11 -16.49
CA LYS A 142 12.16 3.63 -15.28
C LYS A 142 11.14 3.08 -14.28
N VAL A 143 11.38 1.86 -13.80
CA VAL A 143 10.50 1.22 -12.81
C VAL A 143 11.15 1.26 -11.44
N ILE A 144 10.40 1.65 -10.42
CA ILE A 144 10.81 1.60 -9.01
C ILE A 144 9.75 0.80 -8.25
N LEU A 145 10.21 -0.24 -7.53
CA LEU A 145 9.35 -1.00 -6.64
C LEU A 145 9.33 -0.35 -5.26
N PHE A 146 8.19 -0.38 -4.60
CA PHE A 146 8.09 0.08 -3.21
C PHE A 146 7.18 -0.83 -2.40
N ASP A 147 7.36 -0.82 -1.05
CA ASP A 147 6.60 -1.62 -0.09
C ASP A 147 6.82 -3.14 -0.27
N ARG A 148 6.51 -3.68 -1.44
CA ARG A 148 6.48 -5.12 -1.75
C ARG A 148 7.44 -5.51 -2.84
N THR A 149 7.98 -6.74 -2.76
CA THR A 149 8.82 -7.33 -3.80
C THR A 149 7.99 -8.09 -4.84
N ILE A 150 8.62 -8.37 -6.00
CA ILE A 150 8.06 -9.18 -7.07
C ILE A 150 9.07 -10.24 -7.53
N ASP A 151 8.56 -11.30 -8.18
CA ASP A 151 9.37 -12.35 -8.80
C ASP A 151 9.74 -11.93 -10.24
N ALA A 152 10.59 -10.92 -10.38
CA ALA A 152 11.07 -10.45 -11.67
C ALA A 152 12.58 -10.24 -11.63
N SER A 153 13.21 -10.30 -12.83
CA SER A 153 14.65 -10.05 -12.93
C SER A 153 15.02 -8.64 -12.50
N GLU A 154 16.06 -8.50 -11.67
CA GLU A 154 16.50 -7.21 -11.13
C GLU A 154 16.90 -6.19 -12.20
N ASP A 155 17.23 -6.62 -13.42
CA ASP A 155 17.56 -5.73 -14.53
C ASP A 155 16.32 -5.07 -15.17
N LEU A 156 15.11 -5.43 -14.74
CA LEU A 156 13.84 -4.88 -15.23
C LEU A 156 13.33 -3.69 -14.41
N TYR A 157 13.94 -3.35 -13.29
CA TYR A 157 13.60 -2.17 -12.49
C TYR A 157 14.85 -1.42 -12.03
N GLU A 158 14.73 -0.13 -11.77
CA GLU A 158 15.84 0.76 -11.35
C GLU A 158 16.27 0.46 -9.92
N ALA A 159 15.31 0.40 -9.00
CA ALA A 159 15.50 0.13 -7.58
C ALA A 159 14.23 -0.41 -6.92
N SER A 160 14.39 -0.92 -5.69
CA SER A 160 13.29 -1.29 -4.81
C SER A 160 13.49 -0.73 -3.40
N ILE A 161 12.43 -0.15 -2.82
CA ILE A 161 12.37 0.36 -1.44
C ILE A 161 11.31 -0.46 -0.72
N VAL A 162 11.72 -1.48 0.01
CA VAL A 162 10.83 -2.54 0.49
C VAL A 162 11.10 -2.91 1.95
N SER A 163 10.10 -3.49 2.60
CA SER A 163 10.24 -4.12 3.90
C SER A 163 10.80 -5.54 3.76
N ASP A 164 11.53 -6.00 4.78
CA ASP A 164 11.95 -7.41 4.89
C ASP A 164 10.86 -8.22 5.58
N MET A 165 9.83 -8.57 4.81
CA MET A 165 8.65 -9.31 5.29
C MET A 165 8.99 -10.66 5.93
N ALA A 166 10.08 -11.31 5.48
CA ALA A 166 10.54 -12.56 6.09
C ALA A 166 11.14 -12.32 7.47
N LYS A 167 11.88 -11.22 7.62
CA LYS A 167 12.44 -10.80 8.92
C LYS A 167 11.34 -10.37 9.89
N GLU A 168 10.30 -9.67 9.43
CA GLU A 168 9.13 -9.33 10.26
C GLU A 168 8.49 -10.60 10.83
N GLY A 169 8.19 -11.58 9.96
CA GLY A 169 7.64 -12.86 10.39
C GLY A 169 8.57 -13.62 11.33
N GLN A 170 9.88 -13.64 11.06
CA GLN A 170 10.87 -14.31 11.91
C GLN A 170 10.93 -13.67 13.30
N GLN A 171 10.94 -12.34 13.39
CA GLN A 171 10.95 -11.61 14.67
C GLN A 171 9.70 -11.93 15.51
N ALA A 172 8.52 -11.97 14.90
CA ALA A 172 7.27 -12.31 15.58
C ALA A 172 7.28 -13.76 16.09
N VAL A 173 7.77 -14.71 15.30
CA VAL A 173 7.87 -16.12 15.67
C VAL A 173 8.92 -16.33 16.76
N ASP A 174 10.07 -15.67 16.69
CA ASP A 174 11.11 -15.74 17.72
C ASP A 174 10.63 -15.15 19.04
N TRP A 175 9.93 -14.00 18.97
CA TRP A 175 9.28 -13.42 20.14
C TRP A 175 8.25 -14.38 20.75
N LEU A 176 7.37 -14.97 19.93
CA LEU A 176 6.36 -15.93 20.40
C LEU A 176 7.01 -17.14 21.05
N ALA A 177 8.07 -17.70 20.45
CA ALA A 177 8.82 -18.82 21.01
C ALA A 177 9.44 -18.49 22.39
N SER A 178 9.89 -17.24 22.58
CA SER A 178 10.44 -16.77 23.85
C SER A 178 9.42 -16.71 25.00
N GLN A 179 8.11 -16.81 24.70
CA GLN A 179 7.07 -16.84 25.76
C GLN A 179 7.05 -18.17 26.52
N GLY A 180 7.71 -19.23 26.02
CA GLY A 180 7.93 -20.49 26.75
C GLY A 180 6.66 -21.28 27.05
N LEU A 181 5.66 -21.20 26.16
CA LEU A 181 4.43 -21.99 26.31
C LEU A 181 4.71 -23.50 26.15
N SER A 182 4.00 -24.33 26.90
CA SER A 182 4.08 -25.78 26.74
C SER A 182 3.52 -26.26 25.39
N GLU A 183 2.56 -25.51 24.82
CA GLU A 183 1.90 -25.81 23.55
C GLU A 183 1.48 -24.51 22.87
N TYR A 184 1.70 -24.43 21.56
CA TYR A 184 1.30 -23.31 20.70
C TYR A 184 0.24 -23.79 19.71
N LYS A 185 -1.02 -23.44 19.95
CA LYS A 185 -2.15 -23.69 19.06
C LYS A 185 -2.51 -22.40 18.35
N VAL A 186 -1.99 -22.24 17.13
CA VAL A 186 -2.03 -21.00 16.39
C VAL A 186 -3.26 -20.96 15.48
N LEU A 187 -4.08 -19.95 15.63
CA LEU A 187 -5.05 -19.53 14.63
C LEU A 187 -4.37 -18.47 13.76
N HIS A 188 -4.07 -18.85 12.53
CA HIS A 188 -3.30 -18.02 11.57
C HIS A 188 -4.25 -17.33 10.59
N ILE A 189 -4.31 -15.99 10.65
CA ILE A 189 -5.12 -15.14 9.77
C ILE A 189 -4.19 -14.47 8.77
N GLN A 190 -4.26 -14.94 7.52
CA GLN A 190 -3.35 -14.53 6.45
C GLN A 190 -3.87 -13.31 5.68
N GLY A 191 -2.95 -12.54 5.12
CA GLY A 191 -3.23 -11.46 4.18
C GLY A 191 -3.62 -11.95 2.79
N VAL A 192 -3.52 -11.06 1.79
CA VAL A 192 -3.75 -11.41 0.38
C VAL A 192 -2.74 -12.44 -0.08
N MET A 193 -3.24 -13.58 -0.54
CA MET A 193 -2.42 -14.71 -0.93
C MET A 193 -1.51 -14.36 -2.12
N GLY A 194 -0.24 -14.74 -2.00
CA GLY A 194 0.77 -14.51 -3.03
C GLY A 194 1.36 -13.09 -3.02
N SER A 195 1.02 -12.24 -2.06
CA SER A 195 1.76 -11.01 -1.79
C SER A 195 3.06 -11.30 -1.05
N SER A 196 4.10 -10.48 -1.24
CA SER A 196 5.37 -10.69 -0.53
C SER A 196 5.21 -10.59 0.99
N ALA A 197 4.29 -9.78 1.48
CA ALA A 197 3.98 -9.66 2.91
C ALA A 197 3.41 -10.97 3.46
N GLN A 198 2.38 -11.54 2.80
CA GLN A 198 1.82 -12.83 3.21
C GLN A 198 2.87 -13.95 3.14
N ILE A 199 3.64 -14.04 2.04
CA ILE A 199 4.67 -15.06 1.87
C ILE A 199 5.72 -15.00 2.98
N GLY A 200 6.21 -13.79 3.29
CA GLY A 200 7.24 -13.58 4.31
C GLY A 200 6.75 -13.87 5.73
N ARG A 201 5.63 -13.27 6.12
CA ARG A 201 5.04 -13.42 7.46
C ARG A 201 4.57 -14.85 7.72
N SER A 202 3.91 -15.50 6.74
CA SER A 202 3.51 -16.91 6.82
C SER A 202 4.72 -17.85 6.88
N GLY A 203 5.74 -17.61 6.06
CA GLY A 203 6.85 -18.55 5.88
C GLY A 203 7.62 -18.84 7.16
N ALA A 204 7.82 -17.84 8.01
CA ALA A 204 8.48 -18.02 9.31
C ALA A 204 7.65 -18.90 10.26
N LEU A 205 6.34 -18.66 10.35
CA LEU A 205 5.43 -19.47 11.18
C LEU A 205 5.33 -20.91 10.68
N ASP A 206 5.15 -21.12 9.37
CA ASP A 206 5.06 -22.43 8.76
C ASP A 206 6.35 -23.25 8.99
N ALA A 207 7.53 -22.60 8.87
CA ALA A 207 8.81 -23.22 9.16
C ALA A 207 8.93 -23.65 10.63
N LYS A 208 8.47 -22.81 11.56
CA LYS A 208 8.48 -23.10 13.00
C LYS A 208 7.57 -24.26 13.35
N VAL A 209 6.35 -24.26 12.86
CA VAL A 209 5.37 -25.36 13.08
C VAL A 209 5.89 -26.68 12.52
N LYS A 210 6.59 -26.65 11.39
CA LYS A 210 7.20 -27.85 10.81
C LYS A 210 8.37 -28.39 11.64
N ALA A 211 9.09 -27.51 12.34
CA ALA A 211 10.29 -27.87 13.09
C ALA A 211 10.00 -28.32 14.53
N GLU A 212 8.93 -27.83 15.15
CA GLU A 212 8.67 -27.98 16.60
C GLU A 212 7.36 -28.72 16.86
N ALA A 213 7.41 -29.86 17.54
CA ALA A 213 6.26 -30.75 17.75
C ALA A 213 5.15 -30.14 18.66
N ASN A 214 5.51 -29.14 19.48
CA ASN A 214 4.55 -28.44 20.35
C ASN A 214 3.89 -27.20 19.68
N TRP A 215 4.14 -27.01 18.37
CA TRP A 215 3.50 -25.97 17.56
C TRP A 215 2.50 -26.60 16.58
N THR A 216 1.30 -26.05 16.53
CA THR A 216 0.24 -26.51 15.62
C THR A 216 -0.52 -25.32 15.06
N ILE A 217 -0.73 -25.26 13.77
CA ILE A 217 -1.71 -24.36 13.17
C ILE A 217 -3.07 -25.08 13.19
N VAL A 218 -3.98 -24.63 14.05
CA VAL A 218 -5.32 -25.21 14.18
C VAL A 218 -6.23 -24.81 13.02
N LYS A 219 -6.04 -23.59 12.52
CA LYS A 219 -6.69 -23.07 11.33
C LYS A 219 -5.78 -22.05 10.67
N GLN A 220 -5.70 -22.10 9.34
CA GLN A 220 -5.01 -21.12 8.49
C GLN A 220 -5.96 -20.69 7.40
N GLN A 221 -6.22 -19.38 7.30
CA GLN A 221 -7.16 -18.87 6.31
C GLN A 221 -6.87 -17.40 5.99
N THR A 222 -6.96 -17.03 4.71
CA THR A 222 -6.84 -15.65 4.29
C THR A 222 -8.07 -14.83 4.68
N ALA A 223 -7.83 -13.64 5.19
CA ALA A 223 -8.83 -12.60 5.40
C ALA A 223 -8.59 -11.38 4.48
N GLU A 224 -7.60 -11.47 3.57
CA GLU A 224 -7.33 -10.46 2.54
C GLU A 224 -7.15 -9.04 3.12
N TRP A 225 -6.47 -8.93 4.28
CA TRP A 225 -6.23 -7.73 5.08
C TRP A 225 -7.48 -7.16 5.78
N SER A 226 -8.67 -7.77 5.59
CA SER A 226 -9.97 -7.28 6.06
C SER A 226 -10.23 -7.59 7.54
N GLU A 227 -10.55 -6.54 8.32
CA GLU A 227 -10.99 -6.65 9.71
C GLU A 227 -12.28 -7.49 9.84
N GLU A 228 -13.29 -7.23 8.99
CA GLU A 228 -14.56 -7.93 9.01
C GLU A 228 -14.41 -9.42 8.69
N THR A 229 -13.63 -9.75 7.65
CA THR A 229 -13.39 -11.14 7.25
C THR A 229 -12.63 -11.90 8.33
N ALA A 230 -11.63 -11.27 8.97
CA ALA A 230 -10.91 -11.86 10.10
C ALA A 230 -11.83 -12.14 11.29
N GLN A 231 -12.72 -11.20 11.63
CA GLN A 231 -13.73 -11.41 12.68
C GLN A 231 -14.63 -12.62 12.40
N GLN A 232 -15.10 -12.76 11.16
CA GLN A 232 -15.94 -13.88 10.74
C GLN A 232 -15.20 -15.23 10.84
N ILE A 233 -13.93 -15.26 10.40
CA ILE A 233 -13.09 -16.46 10.49
C ILE A 233 -12.90 -16.88 11.95
N VAL A 234 -12.52 -15.97 12.82
CA VAL A 234 -12.28 -16.26 14.25
C VAL A 234 -13.57 -16.68 14.93
N GLN A 235 -14.70 -16.01 14.66
CA GLN A 235 -16.00 -16.40 15.17
C GLN A 235 -16.36 -17.83 14.76
N ALA A 236 -16.15 -18.21 13.50
CA ALA A 236 -16.42 -19.56 13.01
C ALA A 236 -15.56 -20.63 13.71
N VAL A 237 -14.28 -20.32 14.01
CA VAL A 237 -13.41 -21.21 14.78
C VAL A 237 -13.89 -21.36 16.22
N ILE A 238 -14.30 -20.28 16.88
CA ILE A 238 -14.88 -20.30 18.22
C ILE A 238 -16.16 -21.16 18.24
N ASP A 239 -17.06 -20.95 17.29
CA ASP A 239 -18.33 -21.67 17.18
C ASP A 239 -18.14 -23.17 16.91
N SER A 240 -17.06 -23.56 16.24
CA SER A 240 -16.69 -24.97 16.03
C SER A 240 -16.20 -25.68 17.30
N GLY A 241 -15.85 -24.93 18.33
CA GLY A 241 -15.27 -25.44 19.57
C GLY A 241 -13.79 -25.78 19.51
N GLU A 242 -13.10 -25.47 18.37
CA GLU A 242 -11.66 -25.64 18.21
C GLU A 242 -10.90 -24.77 19.20
N LYS A 243 -9.84 -25.32 19.80
CA LYS A 243 -9.05 -24.64 20.84
C LYS A 243 -7.78 -24.05 20.28
N PHE A 244 -7.54 -22.78 20.56
CA PHE A 244 -6.31 -22.07 20.23
C PHE A 244 -5.89 -21.19 21.42
N ASN A 245 -4.60 -20.84 21.48
CA ASN A 245 -4.03 -19.93 22.47
C ASN A 245 -3.16 -18.82 21.85
N VAL A 246 -3.10 -18.78 20.52
CA VAL A 246 -2.40 -17.74 19.78
C VAL A 246 -3.25 -17.34 18.57
N ILE A 247 -3.44 -16.04 18.37
CA ILE A 247 -3.84 -15.44 17.11
C ILE A 247 -2.59 -14.81 16.48
N TYR A 248 -2.22 -15.31 15.31
CA TYR A 248 -1.20 -14.74 14.45
C TYR A 248 -1.90 -14.10 13.26
N ALA A 249 -2.15 -12.79 13.32
CA ALA A 249 -2.79 -12.03 12.26
C ALA A 249 -1.71 -11.22 11.51
N GLU A 250 -1.66 -11.38 10.20
CA GLU A 250 -0.59 -10.78 9.37
C GLU A 250 -0.74 -9.26 9.15
N ASN A 251 -1.75 -8.62 9.76
CA ASN A 251 -1.80 -7.17 9.96
C ASN A 251 -2.68 -6.79 11.16
N ASP A 252 -2.61 -5.53 11.57
CA ASP A 252 -3.35 -4.98 12.70
C ASP A 252 -4.86 -4.98 12.51
N ASN A 253 -5.34 -4.66 11.29
CA ASN A 253 -6.78 -4.65 11.02
C ASN A 253 -7.39 -6.06 11.22
N MET A 254 -6.70 -7.09 10.75
CA MET A 254 -7.14 -8.48 10.97
C MET A 254 -7.02 -8.89 12.45
N ALA A 255 -5.96 -8.46 13.15
CA ALA A 255 -5.83 -8.68 14.59
C ALA A 255 -6.97 -8.03 15.36
N LYS A 256 -7.37 -6.81 15.02
CA LYS A 256 -8.52 -6.10 15.59
C LYS A 256 -9.83 -6.86 15.36
N GLY A 257 -10.06 -7.34 14.14
CA GLY A 257 -11.23 -8.18 13.82
C GLY A 257 -11.25 -9.47 14.64
N ALA A 258 -10.08 -10.11 14.79
CA ALA A 258 -9.94 -11.29 15.63
C ALA A 258 -10.28 -11.00 17.09
N VAL A 259 -9.76 -9.92 17.65
CA VAL A 259 -10.04 -9.49 19.03
C VAL A 259 -11.54 -9.20 19.23
N ALA A 260 -12.19 -8.55 18.27
CA ALA A 260 -13.65 -8.31 18.34
C ALA A 260 -14.47 -9.62 18.45
N ALA A 261 -14.03 -10.71 17.80
CA ALA A 261 -14.66 -12.01 17.94
C ALA A 261 -14.41 -12.65 19.32
N LEU A 262 -13.18 -12.50 19.87
CA LEU A 262 -12.85 -12.97 21.23
C LEU A 262 -13.67 -12.25 22.28
N ASP A 263 -13.76 -10.92 22.21
CA ASP A 263 -14.55 -10.09 23.15
C ASP A 263 -16.02 -10.48 23.14
N LYS A 264 -16.61 -10.67 21.97
CA LYS A 264 -17.99 -11.12 21.81
C LYS A 264 -18.23 -12.48 22.45
N ALA A 265 -17.24 -13.36 22.41
CA ALA A 265 -17.29 -14.70 23.01
C ALA A 265 -16.85 -14.71 24.48
N ASN A 266 -16.48 -13.59 25.09
CA ASN A 266 -15.89 -13.45 26.42
C ASN A 266 -14.65 -14.33 26.62
N ILE A 267 -13.78 -14.43 25.60
CA ILE A 267 -12.49 -15.13 25.65
C ILE A 267 -11.42 -14.10 26.00
N SER A 268 -10.69 -14.34 27.09
CA SER A 268 -9.66 -13.41 27.54
C SER A 268 -8.43 -13.44 26.63
N HIS A 269 -7.87 -12.27 26.34
CA HIS A 269 -6.71 -12.14 25.45
C HIS A 269 -5.73 -11.05 25.94
N GLY A 270 -4.49 -11.09 25.45
CA GLY A 270 -3.45 -10.14 25.83
C GLY A 270 -2.49 -10.68 26.89
N VAL A 271 -1.79 -9.78 27.57
CA VAL A 271 -0.73 -10.11 28.53
C VAL A 271 -1.27 -10.87 29.74
N GLY A 272 -0.77 -12.11 29.93
CA GLY A 272 -1.21 -12.95 31.07
C GLY A 272 -2.62 -13.51 30.95
N LYS A 273 -3.17 -13.54 29.73
CA LYS A 273 -4.51 -14.04 29.43
C LYS A 273 -4.45 -15.34 28.59
N ASP A 274 -5.63 -15.86 28.21
CA ASP A 274 -5.76 -17.17 27.55
C ASP A 274 -5.24 -17.17 26.12
N VAL A 275 -5.34 -16.03 25.40
CA VAL A 275 -4.97 -15.92 23.99
C VAL A 275 -3.95 -14.82 23.77
N ILE A 276 -2.82 -15.17 23.18
CA ILE A 276 -1.79 -14.23 22.69
C ILE A 276 -2.26 -13.62 21.38
N ILE A 277 -2.10 -12.30 21.24
CA ILE A 277 -2.41 -11.54 20.02
C ILE A 277 -1.13 -11.00 19.40
N ILE A 278 -0.91 -11.32 18.12
CA ILE A 278 0.18 -10.82 17.29
C ILE A 278 -0.44 -10.07 16.11
N GLY A 279 0.00 -8.83 15.90
CA GLY A 279 -0.30 -7.97 14.77
C GLY A 279 0.96 -7.53 14.04
N PHE A 280 0.76 -6.82 12.93
CA PHE A 280 1.81 -6.16 12.14
C PHE A 280 1.26 -4.84 11.60
N ASP A 281 2.12 -3.89 11.30
CA ASP A 281 2.01 -2.57 10.72
C ASP A 281 2.30 -1.43 11.72
N CYS A 282 2.05 -1.63 13.00
CA CYS A 282 2.19 -0.61 14.05
C CYS A 282 1.24 0.59 13.84
N ASN A 283 -0.04 0.34 13.55
CA ASN A 283 -1.02 1.42 13.63
C ASN A 283 -1.03 2.05 15.02
N SER A 284 -1.13 3.39 15.12
CA SER A 284 -1.13 4.10 16.41
C SER A 284 -2.17 3.57 17.41
N TRP A 285 -3.33 3.13 16.92
CA TRP A 285 -4.36 2.53 17.76
C TRP A 285 -3.96 1.11 18.21
N ALA A 286 -3.29 0.30 17.36
CA ALA A 286 -2.80 -1.02 17.71
C ALA A 286 -1.68 -0.96 18.75
N LEU A 287 -0.71 -0.05 18.58
CA LEU A 287 0.33 0.18 19.58
C LEU A 287 -0.21 0.65 20.93
N LYS A 288 -1.35 1.37 20.96
CA LYS A 288 -2.04 1.72 22.22
C LYS A 288 -2.66 0.49 22.89
N GLU A 289 -3.29 -0.41 22.12
CA GLU A 289 -3.79 -1.68 22.62
C GLU A 289 -2.66 -2.59 23.12
N LEU A 290 -1.54 -2.62 22.40
CA LEU A 290 -0.33 -3.31 22.82
C LEU A 290 0.19 -2.78 24.16
N LYS A 291 0.32 -1.45 24.29
CA LYS A 291 0.79 -0.79 25.52
C LYS A 291 -0.17 -1.00 26.69
N ALA A 292 -1.48 -1.07 26.42
CA ALA A 292 -2.48 -1.38 27.44
C ALA A 292 -2.44 -2.86 27.89
N GLY A 293 -1.67 -3.71 27.19
CA GLY A 293 -1.59 -5.14 27.46
C GLY A 293 -2.74 -5.96 26.90
N ASN A 294 -3.59 -5.36 26.04
CA ASN A 294 -4.67 -6.05 25.35
C ASN A 294 -4.17 -6.91 24.19
N TRP A 295 -3.03 -6.55 23.63
CA TRP A 295 -2.25 -7.31 22.63
C TRP A 295 -0.90 -7.68 23.24
N ASN A 296 -0.13 -8.51 22.53
CA ASN A 296 1.12 -9.04 23.05
C ASN A 296 2.35 -8.62 22.24
N TYR A 297 2.22 -8.57 20.91
CA TYR A 297 3.30 -8.25 19.99
C TYR A 297 2.75 -7.55 18.73
N ASP A 298 3.52 -6.60 18.22
CA ASP A 298 3.25 -5.92 16.97
C ASP A 298 4.55 -5.70 16.18
N GLY A 299 4.57 -6.19 14.93
CA GLY A 299 5.70 -6.04 14.01
C GLY A 299 5.55 -4.77 13.19
N GLN A 300 6.55 -3.89 13.20
CA GLN A 300 6.52 -2.69 12.35
C GLN A 300 6.63 -3.07 10.89
N CYS A 301 5.79 -2.46 10.05
CA CYS A 301 5.94 -2.30 8.62
C CYS A 301 5.87 -0.80 8.31
N ASN A 302 6.91 -0.24 7.71
CA ASN A 302 7.04 1.21 7.55
C ASN A 302 6.45 1.69 6.21
N PRO A 303 5.36 2.49 6.19
CA PRO A 303 4.69 2.91 4.96
C PRO A 303 5.36 4.12 4.25
N PHE A 304 6.38 4.75 4.85
CA PHE A 304 6.92 6.03 4.39
C PHE A 304 8.10 5.86 3.42
N GLN A 305 7.82 5.34 2.21
CA GLN A 305 8.83 5.09 1.18
C GLN A 305 9.00 6.27 0.20
N ALA A 306 8.03 7.19 0.10
CA ALA A 306 7.98 8.19 -0.98
C ALA A 306 9.22 9.09 -1.04
N LYS A 307 9.79 9.49 0.11
CA LYS A 307 11.02 10.29 0.16
C LYS A 307 12.25 9.59 -0.42
N TYR A 308 12.32 8.25 -0.29
CA TYR A 308 13.43 7.47 -0.86
C TYR A 308 13.27 7.35 -2.38
N ILE A 309 12.03 7.21 -2.84
CA ILE A 309 11.70 7.18 -4.28
C ILE A 309 12.00 8.53 -4.90
N ASP A 310 11.60 9.63 -4.27
CA ASP A 310 11.89 11.01 -4.71
C ASP A 310 13.42 11.25 -4.83
N ASP A 311 14.22 10.80 -3.84
CA ASP A 311 15.69 10.88 -3.91
C ASP A 311 16.25 10.08 -5.10
N ILE A 312 15.71 8.88 -5.35
CA ILE A 312 16.13 8.06 -6.50
C ILE A 312 15.79 8.74 -7.84
N ILE A 313 14.60 9.31 -7.97
CA ILE A 313 14.17 10.01 -9.18
C ILE A 313 15.08 11.22 -9.46
N LYS A 314 15.38 12.01 -8.44
CA LYS A 314 16.17 13.25 -8.56
C LYS A 314 17.67 13.02 -8.67
N ASN A 315 18.21 12.02 -7.99
CA ASN A 315 19.66 11.85 -7.78
C ASN A 315 20.20 10.51 -8.31
N GLY A 316 19.34 9.64 -8.84
CA GLY A 316 19.68 8.28 -9.27
C GLY A 316 19.78 7.29 -8.10
N ALA A 317 19.59 6.01 -8.42
CA ALA A 317 19.70 4.92 -7.43
C ALA A 317 21.15 4.71 -7.01
N LYS A 318 21.44 4.79 -5.71
CA LYS A 318 22.77 4.52 -5.12
C LYS A 318 22.98 3.04 -4.82
N GLN A 319 21.88 2.31 -4.63
CA GLN A 319 21.84 0.87 -4.40
C GLN A 319 20.56 0.30 -5.03
N LYS A 320 20.60 -0.98 -5.37
CA LYS A 320 19.49 -1.67 -6.03
C LYS A 320 18.30 -1.89 -5.10
N VAL A 321 18.58 -2.25 -3.85
CA VAL A 321 17.59 -2.56 -2.84
C VAL A 321 17.82 -1.71 -1.61
N VAL A 322 16.81 -0.99 -1.18
CA VAL A 322 16.74 -0.28 0.09
C VAL A 322 15.78 -1.05 0.98
N ILE A 323 16.30 -1.69 2.02
CA ILE A 323 15.47 -2.34 3.03
C ILE A 323 15.12 -1.30 4.10
N MET A 324 13.82 -1.14 4.38
CA MET A 324 13.33 -0.27 5.44
C MET A 324 13.77 -0.82 6.81
N GLU A 325 14.24 0.08 7.68
CA GLU A 325 14.55 -0.31 9.06
C GLU A 325 13.27 -0.45 9.87
N GLU A 326 13.03 -1.65 10.38
CA GLU A 326 11.82 -2.04 11.10
C GLU A 326 12.14 -2.91 12.31
N LYS A 327 11.26 -2.87 13.31
CA LYS A 327 11.43 -3.65 14.55
C LYS A 327 10.10 -4.15 15.09
N GLY A 328 10.16 -5.16 15.95
CA GLY A 328 8.99 -5.63 16.71
C GLY A 328 8.86 -4.93 18.05
N PHE A 329 7.62 -4.82 18.54
CA PHE A 329 7.27 -4.26 19.83
C PHE A 329 6.59 -5.30 20.72
N ASP A 330 7.05 -5.40 21.96
CA ASP A 330 6.49 -6.27 23.00
C ASP A 330 5.69 -5.42 23.98
N ALA A 331 4.50 -5.85 24.32
CA ALA A 331 3.60 -5.19 25.28
C ALA A 331 4.25 -4.87 26.63
N LYS A 332 5.24 -5.67 27.06
CA LYS A 332 5.94 -5.48 28.34
C LYS A 332 7.00 -4.38 28.29
N THR A 333 7.43 -3.96 27.12
CA THR A 333 8.58 -3.04 26.95
C THR A 333 8.26 -1.78 26.15
N ILE A 334 7.15 -1.73 25.43
CA ILE A 334 6.73 -0.58 24.63
C ILE A 334 6.50 0.67 25.50
N THR A 335 6.96 1.82 25.03
CA THR A 335 6.85 3.11 25.69
C THR A 335 5.89 4.07 24.99
N ASP A 336 5.51 5.18 25.62
CA ASP A 336 4.73 6.25 24.96
C ASP A 336 5.52 6.88 23.82
N ASP A 337 6.83 7.00 23.98
CA ASP A 337 7.72 7.52 22.93
C ASP A 337 7.75 6.57 21.72
N ASP A 338 7.70 5.25 21.92
CA ASP A 338 7.58 4.29 20.82
C ASP A 338 6.26 4.46 20.09
N VAL A 339 5.14 4.57 20.82
CA VAL A 339 3.81 4.80 20.21
C VAL A 339 3.79 6.10 19.41
N ALA A 340 4.36 7.16 19.94
CA ALA A 340 4.41 8.47 19.26
C ALA A 340 5.32 8.45 18.01
N LYS A 341 6.42 7.72 18.06
CA LYS A 341 7.44 7.70 17.01
C LYS A 341 7.13 6.73 15.86
N TYR A 342 6.57 5.58 16.17
CA TYR A 342 6.42 4.46 15.23
C TYR A 342 4.96 4.18 14.86
N GLY A 343 4.01 4.77 15.59
CA GLY A 343 2.59 4.63 15.27
C GLY A 343 2.21 5.40 14.00
N ILE A 344 1.62 4.69 13.04
CA ILE A 344 1.13 5.24 11.77
C ILE A 344 -0.36 5.58 11.85
#